data_3b6fb49e1526cf620251e5c429b34e9d
#
_entry.id   3b6fb49e1526cf620251e5c429b34e9d
#
_cell.length_a   1.000
_cell.length_b   1.000
_cell.length_c   1.000
_cell.angle_alpha   90.00
_cell.angle_beta   90.00
_cell.angle_gamma   90.00
#
_symmetry.space_group_name_H-M   'P 1'
#
loop_
_entity.id
_entity.type
_entity.pdbx_description
1 polymer ?
#
loop_
_entity_poly.entity_id
_entity_poly.type
_entity_poly.pdbx_seq_one_letter_code
_entity_poly.pdbx_strand_id
1 'polypeptide(L)'
;MTIRLLLADDHPVVRAGLRAVLETEPDLVIVAEAATAEEAVDLAGRGDVDVVLMDLRFKDGMTGAEATAAITARPGAPRVLVVTTYDTDADTLPAIEAGATGYLLKDAPPEDLAAAVRTAAAGHTTLAPAVANRLVHRLRTPGTTLTRREAEVLALVADGLSNQAIGSRLHLTEGTVKSHLARVYTKLDVGSRTAAIAAATDLGILRRRG
;
A
#
# COMPACT_ATOMS: atom_id res chain seq x y z
N MET A 1 14.63 -25.01 4.69
CA MET A 1 14.03 -24.78 3.34
C MET A 1 14.38 -23.36 2.97
N THR A 2 14.98 -23.11 1.84
CA THR A 2 15.38 -21.75 1.41
C THR A 2 14.19 -21.07 0.73
N ILE A 3 13.90 -19.84 1.12
CA ILE A 3 12.81 -19.01 0.55
C ILE A 3 13.44 -18.05 -0.46
N ARG A 4 12.99 -18.09 -1.70
CA ARG A 4 13.49 -17.28 -2.82
C ARG A 4 12.66 -15.99 -2.96
N LEU A 5 13.34 -14.86 -2.90
CA LEU A 5 12.72 -13.54 -2.82
C LEU A 5 12.93 -12.73 -4.09
N LEU A 6 11.90 -12.01 -4.50
CA LEU A 6 11.96 -10.91 -5.46
C LEU A 6 11.70 -9.60 -4.72
N LEU A 7 12.62 -8.64 -4.83
CA LEU A 7 12.44 -7.27 -4.32
C LEU A 7 11.91 -6.36 -5.43
N ALA A 8 10.76 -5.75 -5.24
CA ALA A 8 10.12 -4.85 -6.20
C ALA A 8 9.88 -3.46 -5.57
N ASP A 9 10.75 -2.50 -5.89
CA ASP A 9 10.72 -1.13 -5.38
C ASP A 9 11.47 -0.22 -6.35
N ASP A 10 10.98 0.99 -6.64
CA ASP A 10 11.64 1.92 -7.56
C ASP A 10 12.78 2.72 -6.92
N HIS A 11 12.94 2.64 -5.57
CA HIS A 11 13.98 3.35 -4.84
C HIS A 11 15.21 2.47 -4.60
N PRO A 12 16.35 2.71 -5.27
CA PRO A 12 17.55 1.87 -5.14
C PRO A 12 18.08 1.74 -3.71
N VAL A 13 17.99 2.84 -2.92
CA VAL A 13 18.44 2.85 -1.52
C VAL A 13 17.60 1.94 -0.65
N VAL A 14 16.28 1.91 -0.90
CA VAL A 14 15.35 1.03 -0.16
C VAL A 14 15.63 -0.42 -0.52
N ARG A 15 15.77 -0.75 -1.81
CA ARG A 15 16.13 -2.13 -2.22
C ARG A 15 17.44 -2.59 -1.60
N ALA A 16 18.48 -1.72 -1.61
CA ALA A 16 19.76 -2.04 -0.97
C ALA A 16 19.62 -2.27 0.55
N GLY A 17 18.79 -1.49 1.23
CA GLY A 17 18.48 -1.65 2.65
C GLY A 17 17.75 -2.96 2.94
N LEU A 18 16.70 -3.28 2.18
CA LEU A 18 15.96 -4.54 2.31
C LEU A 18 16.87 -5.74 2.05
N ARG A 19 17.72 -5.66 1.01
CA ARG A 19 18.72 -6.69 0.70
C ARG A 19 19.65 -6.91 1.90
N ALA A 20 20.26 -5.85 2.41
CA ALA A 20 21.21 -5.93 3.52
C ALA A 20 20.60 -6.59 4.77
N VAL A 21 19.32 -6.31 5.06
CA VAL A 21 18.59 -6.91 6.17
C VAL A 21 18.28 -8.39 5.90
N LEU A 22 17.74 -8.72 4.75
CA LEU A 22 17.28 -10.08 4.45
C LEU A 22 18.43 -11.05 4.21
N GLU A 23 19.58 -10.61 3.69
CA GLU A 23 20.77 -11.43 3.51
C GLU A 23 21.47 -11.83 4.81
N THR A 24 21.09 -11.22 5.97
CA THR A 24 21.55 -11.72 7.28
C THR A 24 20.86 -13.02 7.69
N GLU A 25 19.74 -13.37 7.06
CA GLU A 25 18.95 -14.55 7.37
C GLU A 25 19.37 -15.74 6.46
N PRO A 26 19.87 -16.85 7.03
CA PRO A 26 20.47 -17.93 6.23
C PRO A 26 19.47 -18.73 5.38
N ASP A 27 18.18 -18.59 5.65
CA ASP A 27 17.08 -19.25 4.94
C ASP A 27 16.40 -18.37 3.89
N LEU A 28 16.80 -17.09 3.75
CA LEU A 28 16.26 -16.15 2.79
C LEU A 28 17.30 -15.85 1.68
N VAL A 29 16.90 -15.96 0.42
CA VAL A 29 17.78 -15.68 -0.73
C VAL A 29 17.07 -14.77 -1.72
N ILE A 30 17.68 -13.62 -2.01
CA ILE A 30 17.19 -12.70 -3.02
C ILE A 30 17.65 -13.18 -4.39
N VAL A 31 16.72 -13.66 -5.20
CA VAL A 31 16.98 -14.21 -6.54
C VAL A 31 16.80 -13.18 -7.65
N ALA A 32 16.03 -12.12 -7.41
CA ALA A 32 15.81 -11.05 -8.37
C ALA A 32 15.45 -9.71 -7.70
N GLU A 33 15.65 -8.62 -8.45
CA GLU A 33 15.19 -7.27 -8.11
C GLU A 33 14.46 -6.67 -9.30
N ALA A 34 13.43 -5.88 -9.04
CA ALA A 34 12.67 -5.11 -10.02
C ALA A 34 12.62 -3.64 -9.61
N ALA A 35 12.86 -2.75 -10.57
CA ALA A 35 12.74 -1.31 -10.37
C ALA A 35 11.38 -0.77 -10.83
N THR A 36 10.56 -1.58 -11.51
CA THR A 36 9.20 -1.25 -11.95
C THR A 36 8.24 -2.38 -11.60
N ALA A 37 6.96 -2.05 -11.54
CA ALA A 37 5.91 -3.02 -11.25
C ALA A 37 5.76 -4.05 -12.39
N GLU A 38 5.92 -3.61 -13.64
CA GLU A 38 5.89 -4.48 -14.83
C GLU A 38 7.02 -5.50 -14.80
N GLU A 39 8.25 -5.06 -14.47
CA GLU A 39 9.41 -5.95 -14.32
C GLU A 39 9.17 -6.99 -13.20
N ALA A 40 8.54 -6.58 -12.10
CA ALA A 40 8.18 -7.50 -11.02
C ALA A 40 7.18 -8.58 -11.48
N VAL A 41 6.18 -8.22 -12.28
CA VAL A 41 5.22 -9.18 -12.87
C VAL A 41 5.92 -10.18 -13.79
N ASP A 42 6.85 -9.72 -14.60
CA ASP A 42 7.61 -10.57 -15.53
C ASP A 42 8.54 -11.53 -14.78
N LEU A 43 9.29 -11.03 -13.80
CA LEU A 43 10.20 -11.83 -12.97
C LEU A 43 9.45 -12.86 -12.13
N ALA A 44 8.34 -12.48 -11.51
CA ALA A 44 7.48 -13.39 -10.74
C ALA A 44 6.92 -14.54 -11.59
N GLY A 45 6.77 -14.32 -12.91
CA GLY A 45 6.29 -15.35 -13.85
C GLY A 45 7.29 -16.42 -14.22
N ARG A 46 8.57 -16.31 -13.84
CA ARG A 46 9.63 -17.28 -14.19
C ARG A 46 9.59 -18.57 -13.37
N GLY A 47 8.87 -18.59 -12.25
CA GLY A 47 8.66 -19.79 -11.44
C GLY A 47 9.78 -20.11 -10.45
N ASP A 48 10.73 -19.20 -10.26
CA ASP A 48 11.88 -19.33 -9.36
C ASP A 48 11.77 -18.43 -8.11
N VAL A 49 10.62 -17.80 -7.88
CA VAL A 49 10.31 -16.91 -6.76
C VAL A 49 9.26 -17.55 -5.86
N ASP A 50 9.46 -17.50 -4.55
CA ASP A 50 8.50 -17.98 -3.55
C ASP A 50 7.70 -16.81 -2.95
N VAL A 51 8.36 -15.67 -2.71
CA VAL A 51 7.74 -14.45 -2.16
C VAL A 51 8.23 -13.22 -2.90
N VAL A 52 7.30 -12.35 -3.28
CA VAL A 52 7.56 -11.01 -3.81
C VAL A 52 7.38 -9.99 -2.69
N LEU A 53 8.41 -9.20 -2.39
CA LEU A 53 8.27 -8.00 -1.56
C LEU A 53 7.92 -6.84 -2.51
N MET A 54 6.70 -6.36 -2.44
CA MET A 54 6.12 -5.42 -3.40
C MET A 54 5.90 -4.05 -2.77
N ASP A 55 6.54 -3.01 -3.31
CA ASP A 55 6.10 -1.64 -3.01
C ASP A 55 4.77 -1.34 -3.70
N LEU A 56 3.98 -0.48 -3.10
CA LEU A 56 2.70 -0.04 -3.68
C LEU A 56 2.86 1.11 -4.67
N ARG A 57 3.91 1.94 -4.52
CA ARG A 57 4.08 3.15 -5.31
C ARG A 57 5.34 3.08 -6.15
N PHE A 58 5.15 2.96 -7.44
CA PHE A 58 6.16 3.18 -8.45
C PHE A 58 5.98 4.57 -9.07
N LYS A 59 7.06 5.18 -9.56
CA LYS A 59 7.03 6.56 -10.13
C LYS A 59 6.12 6.63 -11.34
N ASP A 60 6.25 5.65 -12.22
CA ASP A 60 5.56 5.58 -13.49
C ASP A 60 4.97 4.20 -13.73
N GLY A 61 4.00 4.09 -14.63
CA GLY A 61 3.43 2.82 -15.08
C GLY A 61 2.43 2.20 -14.10
N MET A 62 2.51 0.88 -13.96
CA MET A 62 1.63 0.07 -13.14
C MET A 62 1.86 0.33 -11.64
N THR A 63 0.79 0.31 -10.86
CA THR A 63 0.89 0.36 -9.39
C THR A 63 1.23 -1.01 -8.81
N GLY A 64 1.76 -1.04 -7.57
CA GLY A 64 2.04 -2.31 -6.89
C GLY A 64 0.77 -3.15 -6.62
N ALA A 65 -0.40 -2.52 -6.47
CA ALA A 65 -1.67 -3.23 -6.34
C ALA A 65 -2.08 -3.90 -7.66
N GLU A 66 -1.92 -3.21 -8.79
CA GLU A 66 -2.18 -3.79 -10.13
C GLU A 66 -1.19 -4.93 -10.44
N ALA A 67 0.09 -4.76 -10.10
CA ALA A 67 1.08 -5.82 -10.21
C ALA A 67 0.75 -7.02 -9.33
N THR A 68 0.32 -6.79 -8.09
CA THR A 68 -0.15 -7.85 -7.19
C THR A 68 -1.30 -8.63 -7.82
N ALA A 69 -2.31 -7.96 -8.38
CA ALA A 69 -3.41 -8.62 -9.06
C ALA A 69 -2.94 -9.46 -10.25
N ALA A 70 -2.02 -8.92 -11.07
CA ALA A 70 -1.49 -9.62 -12.23
C ALA A 70 -0.65 -10.87 -11.83
N ILE A 71 0.08 -10.81 -10.73
CA ILE A 71 0.85 -11.93 -10.20
C ILE A 71 -0.08 -12.99 -9.63
N THR A 72 -0.97 -12.62 -8.70
CA THR A 72 -1.82 -13.55 -7.95
C THR A 72 -2.87 -14.25 -8.80
N ALA A 73 -3.24 -13.68 -9.96
CA ALA A 73 -4.15 -14.30 -10.91
C ALA A 73 -3.58 -15.58 -11.57
N ARG A 74 -2.27 -15.84 -11.48
CA ARG A 74 -1.61 -16.97 -12.14
C ARG A 74 -1.63 -18.21 -11.25
N PRO A 75 -1.93 -19.41 -11.78
CA PRO A 75 -1.79 -20.65 -11.02
C PRO A 75 -0.34 -20.86 -10.55
N GLY A 76 -0.16 -21.21 -9.28
CA GLY A 76 1.18 -21.42 -8.72
C GLY A 76 1.99 -20.13 -8.51
N ALA A 77 1.34 -18.98 -8.50
CA ALA A 77 1.98 -17.68 -8.27
C ALA A 77 2.74 -17.62 -6.94
N PRO A 78 3.85 -16.87 -6.88
CA PRO A 78 4.51 -16.56 -5.62
C PRO A 78 3.57 -15.77 -4.70
N ARG A 79 3.82 -15.83 -3.39
CA ARG A 79 3.12 -14.99 -2.43
C ARG A 79 3.56 -13.55 -2.55
N VAL A 80 2.63 -12.62 -2.38
CA VAL A 80 2.97 -11.19 -2.43
C VAL A 80 2.85 -10.60 -1.02
N LEU A 81 3.98 -10.16 -0.46
CA LEU A 81 4.09 -9.40 0.76
C LEU A 81 4.29 -7.93 0.39
N VAL A 82 3.31 -7.09 0.71
CA VAL A 82 3.42 -5.64 0.48
C VAL A 82 4.35 -5.03 1.53
N VAL A 83 5.33 -4.25 1.08
CA VAL A 83 6.28 -3.51 1.94
C VAL A 83 6.33 -2.06 1.47
N THR A 84 5.71 -1.15 2.21
CA THR A 84 5.52 0.25 1.77
C THR A 84 5.73 1.26 2.89
N THR A 85 6.03 2.51 2.53
CA THR A 85 6.08 3.64 3.48
C THR A 85 4.70 4.21 3.78
N TYR A 86 3.66 3.80 3.04
CA TYR A 86 2.33 4.37 3.13
C TYR A 86 1.36 3.39 3.77
N ASP A 87 0.60 3.92 4.74
CA ASP A 87 -0.41 3.18 5.49
C ASP A 87 -1.85 3.69 5.24
N THR A 88 -2.09 4.35 4.10
CA THR A 88 -3.42 4.88 3.78
C THR A 88 -4.34 3.80 3.22
N ASP A 89 -5.64 3.91 3.51
CA ASP A 89 -6.66 2.97 3.01
C ASP A 89 -6.69 2.91 1.48
N ALA A 90 -6.40 4.05 0.82
CA ALA A 90 -6.38 4.16 -0.63
C ALA A 90 -5.29 3.30 -1.29
N ASP A 91 -4.21 3.02 -0.57
CA ASP A 91 -3.10 2.21 -1.08
C ASP A 91 -3.18 0.76 -0.58
N THR A 92 -3.58 0.56 0.68
CA THR A 92 -3.58 -0.75 1.36
C THR A 92 -4.68 -1.68 0.86
N LEU A 93 -5.91 -1.17 0.79
CA LEU A 93 -7.07 -1.99 0.48
C LEU A 93 -7.04 -2.59 -0.93
N PRO A 94 -6.68 -1.84 -2.01
CA PRO A 94 -6.54 -2.42 -3.34
C PRO A 94 -5.53 -3.56 -3.41
N ALA A 95 -4.43 -3.48 -2.65
CA ALA A 95 -3.43 -4.53 -2.63
C ALA A 95 -3.93 -5.83 -1.95
N ILE A 96 -4.70 -5.70 -0.87
CA ILE A 96 -5.30 -6.84 -0.19
C ILE A 96 -6.40 -7.47 -1.07
N GLU A 97 -7.25 -6.66 -1.71
CA GLU A 97 -8.25 -7.13 -2.67
C GLU A 97 -7.61 -7.83 -3.88
N ALA A 98 -6.42 -7.39 -4.26
CA ALA A 98 -5.60 -8.02 -5.30
C ALA A 98 -4.97 -9.35 -4.85
N GLY A 99 -5.15 -9.79 -3.61
CA GLY A 99 -4.67 -11.07 -3.10
C GLY A 99 -3.29 -11.01 -2.44
N ALA A 100 -2.84 -9.85 -1.97
CA ALA A 100 -1.62 -9.77 -1.16
C ALA A 100 -1.75 -10.68 0.09
N THR A 101 -0.73 -11.49 0.33
CA THR A 101 -0.67 -12.42 1.47
C THR A 101 -0.33 -11.70 2.78
N GLY A 102 0.30 -10.53 2.70
CA GLY A 102 0.65 -9.75 3.88
C GLY A 102 0.93 -8.30 3.56
N TYR A 103 1.04 -7.52 4.63
CA TYR A 103 1.30 -6.08 4.55
C TYR A 103 2.19 -5.63 5.70
N LEU A 104 3.29 -4.96 5.37
CA LEU A 104 4.25 -4.43 6.33
C LEU A 104 4.65 -3.00 5.95
N LEU A 105 4.99 -2.20 6.96
CA LEU A 105 5.58 -0.88 6.74
C LEU A 105 7.10 -0.99 6.58
N LYS A 106 7.71 -0.15 5.75
CA LYS A 106 9.16 -0.13 5.52
C LYS A 106 9.98 0.30 6.74
N ASP A 107 9.33 0.87 7.76
CA ASP A 107 9.93 1.24 9.05
C ASP A 107 9.77 0.14 10.12
N ALA A 108 9.24 -1.03 9.75
CA ALA A 108 9.15 -2.17 10.64
C ALA A 108 10.56 -2.68 11.04
N PRO A 109 10.70 -3.22 12.26
CA PRO A 109 11.96 -3.85 12.68
C PRO A 109 12.40 -4.95 11.72
N PRO A 110 13.74 -5.14 11.51
CA PRO A 110 14.28 -6.19 10.64
C PRO A 110 13.75 -7.58 10.94
N GLU A 111 13.61 -7.94 12.22
CA GLU A 111 13.06 -9.21 12.68
C GLU A 111 11.61 -9.42 12.26
N ASP A 112 10.80 -8.37 12.26
CA ASP A 112 9.40 -8.42 11.83
C ASP A 112 9.30 -8.64 10.31
N LEU A 113 10.21 -8.04 9.53
CA LEU A 113 10.29 -8.26 8.09
C LEU A 113 10.61 -9.73 7.75
N ALA A 114 11.63 -10.30 8.37
CA ALA A 114 12.02 -11.69 8.16
C ALA A 114 10.90 -12.68 8.60
N ALA A 115 10.26 -12.40 9.74
CA ALA A 115 9.13 -13.18 10.22
C ALA A 115 7.91 -13.11 9.27
N ALA A 116 7.61 -11.92 8.74
CA ALA A 116 6.53 -11.72 7.78
C ALA A 116 6.78 -12.47 6.47
N VAL A 117 8.03 -12.46 5.97
CA VAL A 117 8.44 -13.23 4.78
C VAL A 117 8.20 -14.74 5.00
N ARG A 118 8.64 -15.29 6.13
CA ARG A 118 8.44 -16.72 6.45
C ARG A 118 6.97 -17.07 6.57
N THR A 119 6.19 -16.21 7.19
CA THR A 119 4.74 -16.39 7.33
C THR A 119 4.04 -16.36 5.98
N ALA A 120 4.41 -15.41 5.11
CA ALA A 120 3.88 -15.32 3.75
C ALA A 120 4.27 -16.57 2.92
N ALA A 121 5.51 -17.02 2.98
CA ALA A 121 5.99 -18.22 2.29
C ALA A 121 5.22 -19.49 2.72
N ALA A 122 4.83 -19.58 4.00
CA ALA A 122 3.98 -20.65 4.52
C ALA A 122 2.51 -20.55 4.08
N GLY A 123 2.13 -19.49 3.34
CA GLY A 123 0.76 -19.25 2.88
C GLY A 123 -0.17 -18.67 3.94
N HIS A 124 0.37 -18.21 5.06
CA HIS A 124 -0.39 -17.54 6.10
C HIS A 124 -0.44 -16.03 5.88
N THR A 125 -1.53 -15.40 6.29
CA THR A 125 -1.68 -13.95 6.17
C THR A 125 -0.99 -13.24 7.33
N THR A 126 -0.16 -12.24 7.02
CA THR A 126 0.45 -11.33 7.98
C THR A 126 -0.07 -9.93 7.75
N LEU A 127 -0.85 -9.42 8.69
CA LEU A 127 -1.35 -8.05 8.66
C LEU A 127 -0.93 -7.33 9.95
N ALA A 128 -0.33 -6.17 9.82
CA ALA A 128 -0.14 -5.30 10.97
C ALA A 128 -1.50 -5.01 11.64
N PRO A 129 -1.58 -4.90 12.97
CA PRO A 129 -2.85 -4.68 13.69
C PRO A 129 -3.66 -3.50 13.15
N ALA A 130 -2.99 -2.42 12.76
CA ALA A 130 -3.63 -1.25 12.15
C ALA A 130 -4.34 -1.60 10.84
N VAL A 131 -3.72 -2.43 9.99
CA VAL A 131 -4.28 -2.88 8.70
C VAL A 131 -5.45 -3.84 8.93
N ALA A 132 -5.33 -4.77 9.88
CA ALA A 132 -6.40 -5.69 10.23
C ALA A 132 -7.65 -4.94 10.73
N ASN A 133 -7.47 -3.93 11.59
CA ASN A 133 -8.57 -3.09 12.09
C ASN A 133 -9.28 -2.33 10.95
N ARG A 134 -8.53 -1.82 9.96
CA ARG A 134 -9.09 -1.15 8.78
C ARG A 134 -9.93 -2.09 7.92
N LEU A 135 -9.45 -3.32 7.69
CA LEU A 135 -10.23 -4.34 6.98
C LEU A 135 -11.54 -4.66 7.68
N VAL A 136 -11.49 -4.87 8.99
CA VAL A 136 -12.70 -5.12 9.81
C VAL A 136 -13.66 -3.95 9.72
N HIS A 137 -13.16 -2.71 9.79
CA HIS A 137 -13.99 -1.51 9.66
C HIS A 137 -14.66 -1.46 8.28
N ARG A 138 -13.92 -1.72 7.20
CA ARG A 138 -14.46 -1.77 5.83
C ARG A 138 -15.55 -2.82 5.66
N LEU A 139 -15.33 -4.02 6.21
CA LEU A 139 -16.34 -5.09 6.18
C LEU A 139 -17.64 -4.68 6.90
N ARG A 140 -17.53 -3.85 7.94
CA ARG A 140 -18.69 -3.34 8.69
C ARG A 140 -19.37 -2.16 8.02
N THR A 141 -18.66 -1.41 7.17
CA THR A 141 -19.16 -0.17 6.54
C THR A 141 -18.81 -0.13 5.05
N PRO A 142 -19.47 -0.96 4.23
CA PRO A 142 -19.26 -0.98 2.78
C PRO A 142 -19.61 0.40 2.19
N GLY A 143 -18.73 0.95 1.37
CA GLY A 143 -18.99 2.22 0.65
C GLY A 143 -18.31 3.47 1.21
N THR A 144 -17.64 3.43 2.38
CA THR A 144 -16.94 4.58 2.98
C THR A 144 -15.51 4.80 2.46
N THR A 145 -15.02 3.96 1.58
CA THR A 145 -13.63 4.05 1.08
C THR A 145 -13.47 5.28 0.18
N LEU A 146 -12.53 6.14 0.57
CA LEU A 146 -12.11 7.24 -0.29
C LEU A 146 -11.27 6.70 -1.45
N THR A 147 -11.53 7.21 -2.65
CA THR A 147 -10.62 6.98 -3.78
C THR A 147 -9.29 7.67 -3.51
N ARG A 148 -8.22 7.25 -4.20
CA ARG A 148 -6.91 7.90 -4.11
C ARG A 148 -7.01 9.42 -4.24
N ARG A 149 -7.79 9.90 -5.22
CA ARG A 149 -7.96 11.33 -5.46
C ARG A 149 -8.72 12.06 -4.34
N GLU A 150 -9.72 11.43 -3.75
CA GLU A 150 -10.45 11.95 -2.59
C GLU A 150 -9.54 12.00 -1.36
N ALA A 151 -8.69 10.99 -1.14
CA ALA A 151 -7.72 10.98 -0.05
C ALA A 151 -6.63 12.05 -0.23
N GLU A 152 -6.10 12.25 -1.45
CA GLU A 152 -5.15 13.32 -1.78
C GLU A 152 -5.75 14.71 -1.50
N VAL A 153 -6.98 14.94 -1.94
CA VAL A 153 -7.70 16.21 -1.69
C VAL A 153 -7.89 16.41 -0.18
N LEU A 154 -8.31 15.39 0.55
CA LEU A 154 -8.56 15.47 1.99
C LEU A 154 -7.27 15.70 2.78
N ALA A 155 -6.15 15.11 2.38
CA ALA A 155 -4.84 15.37 2.99
C ALA A 155 -4.43 16.84 2.87
N LEU A 156 -4.61 17.45 1.69
CA LEU A 156 -4.32 18.88 1.48
C LEU A 156 -5.31 19.78 2.24
N VAL A 157 -6.54 19.32 2.44
CA VAL A 157 -7.51 19.97 3.33
C VAL A 157 -7.01 19.97 4.77
N ALA A 158 -6.48 18.87 5.25
CA ALA A 158 -5.90 18.74 6.60
C ALA A 158 -4.64 19.60 6.77
N ASP A 159 -3.90 19.84 5.66
CA ASP A 159 -2.79 20.79 5.61
C ASP A 159 -3.22 22.27 5.62
N GLY A 160 -4.53 22.54 5.64
CA GLY A 160 -5.07 23.89 5.73
C GLY A 160 -5.20 24.63 4.38
N LEU A 161 -4.95 23.97 3.24
CA LEU A 161 -5.01 24.59 1.92
C LEU A 161 -6.46 24.95 1.54
N SER A 162 -6.67 26.09 0.88
CA SER A 162 -7.96 26.44 0.27
C SER A 162 -8.25 25.56 -0.96
N ASN A 163 -9.53 25.47 -1.36
CA ASN A 163 -9.91 24.69 -2.55
C ASN A 163 -9.19 25.17 -3.82
N GLN A 164 -8.95 26.48 -3.95
CA GLN A 164 -8.19 27.07 -5.05
C GLN A 164 -6.72 26.61 -5.01
N ALA A 165 -6.07 26.64 -3.83
CA ALA A 165 -4.69 26.17 -3.65
C ALA A 165 -4.55 24.67 -3.92
N ILE A 166 -5.52 23.87 -3.48
CA ILE A 166 -5.60 22.41 -3.78
C ILE A 166 -5.73 22.20 -5.29
N GLY A 167 -6.63 22.97 -5.95
CA GLY A 167 -6.80 22.91 -7.39
C GLY A 167 -5.50 23.18 -8.14
N SER A 168 -4.79 24.24 -7.78
CA SER A 168 -3.49 24.59 -8.37
C SER A 168 -2.45 23.47 -8.17
N ARG A 169 -2.38 22.90 -6.96
CA ARG A 169 -1.40 21.85 -6.60
C ARG A 169 -1.66 20.52 -7.29
N LEU A 170 -2.92 20.20 -7.53
CA LEU A 170 -3.36 18.94 -8.12
C LEU A 170 -3.72 19.03 -9.60
N HIS A 171 -3.52 20.21 -10.24
CA HIS A 171 -3.93 20.50 -11.61
C HIS A 171 -5.43 20.27 -11.86
N LEU A 172 -6.28 20.72 -10.91
CA LEU A 172 -7.74 20.63 -10.96
C LEU A 172 -8.38 22.01 -10.92
N THR A 173 -9.62 22.11 -11.39
CA THR A 173 -10.44 23.29 -11.15
C THR A 173 -10.95 23.30 -9.70
N GLU A 174 -11.25 24.50 -9.15
CA GLU A 174 -11.85 24.62 -7.82
C GLU A 174 -13.19 23.86 -7.73
N GLY A 175 -13.98 23.86 -8.80
CA GLY A 175 -15.23 23.11 -8.90
C GLY A 175 -15.00 21.60 -8.77
N THR A 176 -13.94 21.07 -9.39
CA THR A 176 -13.56 19.65 -9.27
C THR A 176 -13.16 19.30 -7.85
N VAL A 177 -12.39 20.17 -7.17
CA VAL A 177 -12.03 19.99 -5.76
C VAL A 177 -13.28 19.95 -4.87
N LYS A 178 -14.22 20.88 -5.08
CA LYS A 178 -15.52 20.88 -4.35
C LYS A 178 -16.29 19.59 -4.57
N SER A 179 -16.30 19.05 -5.79
CA SER A 179 -16.97 17.78 -6.10
C SER A 179 -16.33 16.60 -5.40
N HIS A 180 -14.99 16.54 -5.32
CA HIS A 180 -14.28 15.52 -4.53
C HIS A 180 -14.62 15.64 -3.05
N LEU A 181 -14.62 16.85 -2.48
CA LEU A 181 -14.96 17.06 -1.07
C LEU A 181 -16.41 16.67 -0.75
N ALA A 182 -17.36 16.97 -1.63
CA ALA A 182 -18.74 16.55 -1.45
C ALA A 182 -18.86 15.02 -1.35
N ARG A 183 -18.15 14.28 -2.23
CA ARG A 183 -18.10 12.82 -2.17
C ARG A 183 -17.40 12.31 -0.89
N VAL A 184 -16.33 12.96 -0.46
CA VAL A 184 -15.66 12.66 0.82
C VAL A 184 -16.62 12.82 1.98
N TYR A 185 -17.37 13.92 2.03
CA TYR A 185 -18.34 14.18 3.11
C TYR A 185 -19.44 13.14 3.14
N THR A 186 -19.98 12.76 1.98
CA THR A 186 -20.97 11.68 1.88
C THR A 186 -20.38 10.35 2.34
N LYS A 187 -19.16 10.00 1.93
CA LYS A 187 -18.53 8.72 2.27
C LYS A 187 -18.15 8.61 3.75
N LEU A 188 -17.79 9.74 4.38
CA LEU A 188 -17.44 9.78 5.81
C LEU A 188 -18.66 10.09 6.69
N ASP A 189 -19.84 10.27 6.10
CA ASP A 189 -21.07 10.66 6.78
C ASP A 189 -20.89 11.91 7.66
N VAL A 190 -20.31 12.97 7.09
CA VAL A 190 -20.03 14.23 7.79
C VAL A 190 -20.52 15.42 7.00
N GLY A 191 -20.89 16.50 7.72
CA GLY A 191 -21.45 17.71 7.11
C GLY A 191 -20.49 18.88 6.99
N SER A 192 -19.22 18.75 7.41
CA SER A 192 -18.30 19.89 7.41
C SER A 192 -16.85 19.47 7.13
N ARG A 193 -16.05 20.46 6.70
CA ARG A 193 -14.60 20.32 6.45
C ARG A 193 -13.85 19.83 7.70
N THR A 194 -14.16 20.41 8.87
CA THR A 194 -13.49 20.05 10.12
C THR A 194 -13.89 18.67 10.59
N ALA A 195 -15.18 18.30 10.46
CA ALA A 195 -15.67 16.98 10.78
C ALA A 195 -15.05 15.91 9.86
N ALA A 196 -14.81 16.21 8.58
CA ALA A 196 -14.15 15.30 7.66
C ALA A 196 -12.70 15.02 8.06
N ILE A 197 -11.96 16.04 8.51
CA ILE A 197 -10.58 15.85 9.02
C ILE A 197 -10.59 14.99 10.27
N ALA A 198 -11.49 15.27 11.23
CA ALA A 198 -11.60 14.50 12.48
C ALA A 198 -11.94 13.03 12.18
N ALA A 199 -13.00 12.77 11.42
CA ALA A 199 -13.42 11.42 11.04
C ALA A 199 -12.30 10.67 10.30
N ALA A 200 -11.63 11.31 9.34
CA ALA A 200 -10.54 10.69 8.60
C ALA A 200 -9.31 10.39 9.48
N THR A 201 -9.06 11.19 10.51
CA THR A 201 -7.99 10.94 11.49
C THR A 201 -8.34 9.77 12.40
N ASP A 202 -9.59 9.69 12.88
CA ASP A 202 -10.07 8.60 13.74
C ASP A 202 -10.12 7.26 12.98
N LEU A 203 -10.45 7.30 11.69
CA LEU A 203 -10.41 6.14 10.78
C LEU A 203 -8.98 5.76 10.32
N GLY A 204 -7.95 6.53 10.68
CA GLY A 204 -6.57 6.30 10.25
C GLY A 204 -6.31 6.61 8.77
N ILE A 205 -7.24 7.29 8.07
CA ILE A 205 -7.07 7.76 6.69
C ILE A 205 -6.07 8.93 6.65
N LEU A 206 -6.04 9.75 7.69
CA LEU A 206 -5.07 10.82 7.90
C LEU A 206 -4.19 10.53 9.11
N ARG A 207 -2.90 10.87 9.03
CA ARG A 207 -1.98 10.76 10.17
C ARG A 207 -2.35 11.79 11.25
N ARG A 208 -2.33 11.37 12.51
CA ARG A 208 -2.34 12.33 13.62
C ARG A 208 -1.07 13.18 13.53
N ARG A 209 -1.22 14.49 13.44
CA ARG A 209 -0.11 15.40 13.69
C ARG A 209 0.19 15.36 15.18
N GLY A 210 1.37 14.82 15.55
CA GLY A 210 1.95 14.97 16.87
C GLY A 210 2.43 16.39 17.08
#